data_817f4e26c4381bdcc8f10238f2b14bcc
#
_entry.id   817f4e26c4381bdcc8f10238f2b14bcc
#
_cell.length_a   1.000
_cell.length_b   1.000
_cell.length_c   1.000
_cell.angle_alpha   90.00
_cell.angle_beta   90.00
_cell.angle_gamma   90.00
#
_symmetry.space_group_name_H-M   'P 1'
#
loop_
_entity.id
_entity.type
_entity.pdbx_description
1 polymer ?
#
loop_
_entity_poly.entity_id
_entity_poly.type
_entity_poly.pdbx_seq_one_letter_code
_entity_poly.pdbx_strand_id
1 'polypeptide(L)'
;SYLAGASANDIELLTLNDYTFVLNKNRKTSMLADRSPTNTNEGFVVIGIVAFSATYNVTVNGSTASYTTSSATSSAAVDTGVIVNGLVSAINGLGVGVTATPVGPGIHISHPTNLTLSTSGSGSEEGIYSFQSQIASSTKLPGQCTNGYIVKVINNSSIAVDDQYVKFETENGTGFGQGVWIETVGPELEFKLDPYTMPQQLVRQANGVFRMDPVDWTDRLVGD
;
A
#
# COMPACT_ATOMS: atom_id res chain seq x y z
N SER A 1 -23.81 -23.53 -1.22
CA SER A 1 -25.01 -22.79 -0.77
C SER A 1 -24.93 -22.48 0.72
N TYR A 2 -25.33 -21.27 1.12
CA TYR A 2 -25.36 -20.82 2.52
C TYR A 2 -26.25 -21.71 3.42
N LEU A 3 -27.31 -22.26 2.88
CA LEU A 3 -28.25 -23.13 3.58
C LEU A 3 -27.93 -24.62 3.47
N ALA A 4 -26.85 -25.01 2.80
CA ALA A 4 -26.56 -26.43 2.61
C ALA A 4 -26.36 -27.15 3.97
N GLY A 5 -27.10 -28.21 4.20
CA GLY A 5 -27.05 -29.04 5.41
C GLY A 5 -27.74 -28.43 6.64
N ALA A 6 -28.38 -27.27 6.52
CA ALA A 6 -29.15 -26.68 7.62
C ALA A 6 -30.55 -27.26 7.72
N SER A 7 -31.02 -27.49 8.94
CA SER A 7 -32.41 -27.77 9.28
C SER A 7 -33.17 -26.46 9.52
N ALA A 8 -34.49 -26.53 9.60
CA ALA A 8 -35.35 -25.38 9.88
C ALA A 8 -34.99 -24.71 11.24
N ASN A 9 -34.54 -25.50 12.22
CA ASN A 9 -34.15 -24.99 13.54
C ASN A 9 -32.81 -24.25 13.55
N ASP A 10 -32.04 -24.43 12.50
CA ASP A 10 -30.72 -23.78 12.34
C ASP A 10 -30.81 -22.41 11.68
N ILE A 11 -32.01 -22.09 11.14
CA ILE A 11 -32.21 -20.84 10.39
C ILE A 11 -33.03 -19.87 11.23
N GLU A 12 -32.54 -18.66 11.31
CA GLU A 12 -33.28 -17.51 11.85
C GLU A 12 -33.54 -16.48 10.77
N LEU A 13 -34.70 -15.86 10.84
CA LEU A 13 -35.12 -14.79 9.94
C LEU A 13 -35.37 -13.53 10.74
N LEU A 14 -34.79 -12.41 10.30
CA LEU A 14 -35.04 -11.10 10.85
C LEU A 14 -35.53 -10.18 9.73
N THR A 15 -36.75 -9.68 9.86
CA THR A 15 -37.26 -8.69 8.90
C THR A 15 -37.26 -7.30 9.53
N LEU A 16 -36.60 -6.37 8.88
CA LEU A 16 -36.52 -4.95 9.23
C LEU A 16 -36.92 -4.15 7.99
N ASN A 17 -38.00 -3.41 8.07
CA ASN A 17 -38.56 -2.68 6.95
C ASN A 17 -38.76 -3.64 5.73
N ASP A 18 -38.16 -3.33 4.59
CA ASP A 18 -38.26 -4.10 3.35
C ASP A 18 -37.18 -5.18 3.20
N TYR A 19 -36.35 -5.39 4.23
CA TYR A 19 -35.25 -6.35 4.20
C TYR A 19 -35.54 -7.53 5.11
N THR A 20 -35.35 -8.74 4.60
CA THR A 20 -35.36 -9.96 5.42
C THR A 20 -33.97 -10.58 5.38
N PHE A 21 -33.34 -10.65 6.53
CA PHE A 21 -32.03 -11.27 6.73
C PHE A 21 -32.21 -12.74 7.11
N VAL A 22 -31.34 -13.59 6.60
CA VAL A 22 -31.30 -15.03 6.84
C VAL A 22 -30.01 -15.36 7.56
N LEU A 23 -30.13 -15.87 8.78
CA LEU A 23 -29.00 -16.35 9.57
C LEU A 23 -29.02 -17.87 9.66
N ASN A 24 -27.92 -18.52 9.25
CA ASN A 24 -27.67 -19.93 9.49
C ASN A 24 -26.75 -20.09 10.69
N LYS A 25 -27.28 -20.57 11.83
CA LYS A 25 -26.54 -20.73 13.10
C LYS A 25 -25.38 -21.73 13.03
N ASN A 26 -25.42 -22.66 12.08
CA ASN A 26 -24.39 -23.66 11.88
C ASN A 26 -23.27 -23.20 10.91
N ARG A 27 -23.45 -22.04 10.24
CA ARG A 27 -22.47 -21.51 9.31
C ARG A 27 -21.49 -20.59 10.05
N LYS A 28 -20.26 -21.04 10.23
CA LYS A 28 -19.20 -20.17 10.75
C LYS A 28 -18.77 -19.18 9.66
N THR A 29 -18.66 -17.91 10.03
CA THR A 29 -18.04 -16.89 9.19
C THR A 29 -16.56 -17.22 9.00
N SER A 30 -16.09 -17.11 7.78
CA SER A 30 -14.69 -17.31 7.41
C SER A 30 -14.12 -16.09 6.67
N MET A 31 -12.82 -16.05 6.57
CA MET A 31 -12.14 -15.06 5.73
C MET A 31 -11.99 -15.60 4.31
N LEU A 32 -11.91 -14.70 3.33
CA LEU A 32 -11.42 -15.05 1.99
C LEU A 32 -9.94 -15.41 2.07
N ALA A 33 -9.50 -16.26 1.15
CA ALA A 33 -8.10 -16.66 1.06
C ALA A 33 -7.18 -15.54 0.51
N ASP A 34 -7.78 -14.45 0.04
CA ASP A 34 -7.04 -13.26 -0.42
C ASP A 34 -6.21 -12.68 0.71
N ARG A 35 -4.94 -12.44 0.41
CA ARG A 35 -4.00 -11.86 1.36
C ARG A 35 -3.57 -10.47 0.92
N SER A 36 -3.29 -9.62 1.90
CA SER A 36 -2.71 -8.31 1.66
C SER A 36 -1.35 -8.43 0.96
N PRO A 37 -1.03 -7.52 0.01
CA PRO A 37 0.21 -7.59 -0.77
C PRO A 37 1.47 -7.36 0.08
N THR A 38 2.60 -7.80 -0.46
CA THR A 38 3.94 -7.52 0.07
C THR A 38 4.72 -6.62 -0.89
N ASN A 39 5.67 -5.85 -0.36
CA ASN A 39 6.56 -4.99 -1.17
C ASN A 39 7.98 -5.57 -1.26
N THR A 40 8.12 -6.89 -1.35
CA THR A 40 9.45 -7.53 -1.40
C THR A 40 10.24 -7.20 -2.67
N ASN A 41 9.53 -6.87 -3.74
CA ASN A 41 10.08 -6.62 -5.07
C ASN A 41 10.16 -5.14 -5.44
N GLU A 42 9.76 -4.26 -4.54
CA GLU A 42 9.73 -2.83 -4.80
C GLU A 42 10.19 -2.03 -3.58
N GLY A 43 10.56 -0.78 -3.82
CA GLY A 43 11.02 0.13 -2.80
C GLY A 43 10.93 1.58 -3.28
N PHE A 44 11.12 2.49 -2.35
CA PHE A 44 11.03 3.92 -2.59
C PHE A 44 12.28 4.63 -2.10
N VAL A 45 12.78 5.56 -2.90
CA VAL A 45 13.85 6.50 -2.54
C VAL A 45 13.25 7.90 -2.52
N VAL A 46 13.57 8.67 -1.51
CA VAL A 46 13.10 10.05 -1.36
C VAL A 46 14.28 11.00 -1.20
N ILE A 47 14.26 12.11 -1.93
CA ILE A 47 15.19 13.20 -1.78
C ILE A 47 14.62 14.17 -0.73
N GLY A 48 15.25 14.20 0.44
CA GLY A 48 14.83 15.06 1.56
C GLY A 48 15.44 16.44 1.52
N ILE A 49 16.73 16.53 1.17
CA ILE A 49 17.47 17.80 1.13
C ILE A 49 18.23 17.92 -0.20
N VAL A 50 18.12 19.08 -0.81
CA VAL A 50 18.86 19.46 -2.01
C VAL A 50 20.06 20.33 -1.63
N ALA A 51 21.25 19.95 -2.08
CA ALA A 51 22.49 20.71 -1.81
C ALA A 51 23.38 20.80 -3.06
N PHE A 52 24.18 21.85 -3.15
CA PHE A 52 25.21 22.01 -4.19
C PHE A 52 26.42 21.12 -3.89
N SER A 53 27.11 20.66 -4.93
CA SER A 53 28.28 19.79 -4.82
C SER A 53 28.07 18.57 -3.94
N ALA A 54 26.85 18.08 -3.87
CA ALA A 54 26.44 16.93 -3.06
C ALA A 54 26.31 15.68 -3.95
N THR A 55 26.72 14.53 -3.41
CA THR A 55 26.57 13.24 -4.09
C THR A 55 25.47 12.44 -3.41
N TYR A 56 24.53 11.95 -4.19
CA TYR A 56 23.43 11.09 -3.80
C TYR A 56 23.67 9.70 -4.37
N ASN A 57 23.64 8.69 -3.52
CA ASN A 57 23.89 7.31 -3.89
C ASN A 57 22.68 6.44 -3.60
N VAL A 58 22.35 5.58 -4.53
CA VAL A 58 21.32 4.53 -4.39
C VAL A 58 21.96 3.20 -4.71
N THR A 59 21.97 2.29 -3.75
CA THR A 59 22.49 0.94 -3.93
C THR A 59 21.33 -0.02 -4.09
N VAL A 60 21.28 -0.72 -5.21
CA VAL A 60 20.23 -1.67 -5.60
C VAL A 60 20.89 -3.00 -5.88
N ASN A 61 20.49 -4.04 -5.13
CA ASN A 61 21.02 -5.40 -5.30
C ASN A 61 22.56 -5.45 -5.34
N GLY A 62 23.21 -4.65 -4.49
CA GLY A 62 24.66 -4.55 -4.37
C GLY A 62 25.36 -3.63 -5.39
N SER A 63 24.63 -3.08 -6.38
CA SER A 63 25.17 -2.14 -7.37
C SER A 63 24.77 -0.72 -7.02
N THR A 64 25.72 0.23 -7.07
CA THR A 64 25.47 1.63 -6.67
C THR A 64 25.38 2.55 -7.88
N ALA A 65 24.27 3.26 -7.95
CA ALA A 65 24.08 4.41 -8.84
C ALA A 65 24.33 5.69 -8.07
N SER A 66 24.97 6.67 -8.69
CA SER A 66 25.35 7.94 -8.08
C SER A 66 24.98 9.11 -8.97
N TYR A 67 24.56 10.20 -8.33
CA TYR A 67 24.38 11.49 -8.99
C TYR A 67 24.99 12.59 -8.15
N THR A 68 25.84 13.43 -8.76
CA THR A 68 26.49 14.56 -8.08
C THR A 68 25.94 15.86 -8.66
N THR A 69 25.44 16.70 -7.76
CA THR A 69 24.92 18.01 -8.12
C THR A 69 26.02 18.99 -8.49
N SER A 70 25.68 19.97 -9.33
CA SER A 70 26.60 21.03 -9.73
C SER A 70 27.07 21.88 -8.54
N SER A 71 28.27 22.44 -8.67
CA SER A 71 28.77 23.51 -7.81
C SER A 71 28.21 24.88 -8.13
N ALA A 72 27.37 24.98 -9.15
CA ALA A 72 26.74 26.24 -9.59
C ALA A 72 25.87 26.83 -8.47
N THR A 73 25.88 28.13 -8.33
CA THR A 73 25.15 28.91 -7.31
C THR A 73 23.69 29.20 -7.73
N SER A 74 23.25 28.73 -8.89
CA SER A 74 21.87 28.90 -9.39
C SER A 74 20.99 27.76 -8.90
N SER A 75 19.93 28.05 -8.17
CA SER A 75 18.95 27.08 -7.67
C SER A 75 18.27 26.28 -8.79
N ALA A 76 18.15 26.85 -9.99
CA ALA A 76 17.59 26.16 -11.14
C ALA A 76 18.47 25.00 -11.67
N ALA A 77 19.75 24.98 -11.33
CA ALA A 77 20.68 23.91 -11.70
C ALA A 77 20.70 22.75 -10.70
N VAL A 78 20.09 22.93 -9.52
CA VAL A 78 20.10 21.97 -8.42
C VAL A 78 18.74 22.00 -7.73
N ASP A 79 17.78 21.26 -8.28
CA ASP A 79 16.49 21.03 -7.68
C ASP A 79 16.23 19.53 -7.50
N THR A 80 15.16 19.20 -6.79
CA THR A 80 14.77 17.80 -6.53
C THR A 80 14.55 17.02 -7.82
N GLY A 81 13.91 17.62 -8.83
CA GLY A 81 13.62 16.96 -10.10
C GLY A 81 14.88 16.62 -10.89
N VAL A 82 15.89 17.52 -10.88
CA VAL A 82 17.21 17.26 -11.49
C VAL A 82 17.90 16.07 -10.84
N ILE A 83 17.89 16.00 -9.51
CA ILE A 83 18.51 14.89 -8.75
C ILE A 83 17.75 13.58 -9.03
N VAL A 84 16.41 13.60 -8.95
CA VAL A 84 15.56 12.44 -9.22
C VAL A 84 15.80 11.90 -10.62
N ASN A 85 15.77 12.75 -11.65
CA ASN A 85 15.96 12.32 -13.04
C ASN A 85 17.40 11.80 -13.28
N GLY A 86 18.39 12.41 -12.67
CA GLY A 86 19.77 11.97 -12.73
C GLY A 86 19.96 10.57 -12.11
N LEU A 87 19.40 10.35 -10.92
CA LEU A 87 19.41 9.05 -10.25
C LEU A 87 18.62 7.99 -11.00
N VAL A 88 17.43 8.32 -11.52
CA VAL A 88 16.61 7.40 -12.33
C VAL A 88 17.42 6.90 -13.54
N SER A 89 18.07 7.82 -14.25
CA SER A 89 18.92 7.45 -15.38
C SER A 89 20.09 6.55 -14.97
N ALA A 90 20.75 6.87 -13.86
CA ALA A 90 21.88 6.10 -13.35
C ALA A 90 21.44 4.70 -12.86
N ILE A 91 20.31 4.59 -12.15
CA ILE A 91 19.76 3.30 -11.66
C ILE A 91 19.37 2.40 -12.82
N ASN A 92 18.63 2.93 -13.80
CA ASN A 92 18.23 2.17 -14.99
C ASN A 92 19.43 1.74 -15.83
N GLY A 93 20.54 2.48 -15.76
CA GLY A 93 21.80 2.17 -16.41
C GLY A 93 22.64 1.08 -15.73
N LEU A 94 22.30 0.64 -14.51
CA LEU A 94 23.08 -0.39 -13.79
C LEU A 94 23.04 -1.77 -14.44
N GLY A 95 22.02 -2.08 -15.24
CA GLY A 95 21.89 -3.39 -15.90
C GLY A 95 21.57 -4.56 -14.96
N VAL A 96 21.11 -4.29 -13.75
CA VAL A 96 20.78 -5.31 -12.74
C VAL A 96 19.29 -5.70 -12.72
N GLY A 97 18.56 -5.43 -13.79
CA GLY A 97 17.16 -5.84 -13.96
C GLY A 97 16.14 -5.01 -13.20
N VAL A 98 16.54 -3.87 -12.65
CA VAL A 98 15.62 -2.94 -11.96
C VAL A 98 14.98 -1.95 -12.94
N THR A 99 13.80 -1.47 -12.56
CA THR A 99 13.13 -0.35 -13.19
C THR A 99 12.94 0.77 -12.16
N ALA A 100 13.52 1.93 -12.44
CA ALA A 100 13.34 3.13 -11.64
C ALA A 100 12.42 4.11 -12.38
N THR A 101 11.40 4.63 -11.67
CA THR A 101 10.40 5.57 -12.17
C THR A 101 10.34 6.79 -11.26
N PRO A 102 10.41 8.03 -11.78
CA PRO A 102 10.30 9.23 -10.96
C PRO A 102 8.87 9.41 -10.44
N VAL A 103 8.72 9.75 -9.15
CA VAL A 103 7.42 9.99 -8.50
C VAL A 103 7.57 11.19 -7.56
N GLY A 104 7.27 12.38 -8.08
CA GLY A 104 7.45 13.64 -7.35
C GLY A 104 8.89 13.83 -6.85
N PRO A 105 9.10 14.02 -5.54
CA PRO A 105 10.43 14.17 -4.95
C PRO A 105 11.16 12.83 -4.74
N GLY A 106 10.57 11.72 -5.18
CA GLY A 106 11.11 10.38 -4.98
C GLY A 106 11.21 9.55 -6.25
N ILE A 107 11.66 8.32 -6.05
CA ILE A 107 11.88 7.33 -7.10
C ILE A 107 11.27 6.02 -6.64
N HIS A 108 10.32 5.49 -7.38
CA HIS A 108 9.88 4.11 -7.23
C HIS A 108 10.85 3.19 -7.94
N ILE A 109 11.29 2.13 -7.26
CA ILE A 109 12.21 1.13 -7.81
C ILE A 109 11.55 -0.23 -7.68
N SER A 110 11.50 -0.98 -8.77
CA SER A 110 10.97 -2.34 -8.81
C SER A 110 11.96 -3.31 -9.45
N HIS A 111 11.86 -4.59 -9.06
CA HIS A 111 12.64 -5.69 -9.60
C HIS A 111 11.74 -6.91 -9.80
N PRO A 112 11.98 -7.78 -10.81
CA PRO A 112 11.12 -8.95 -11.08
C PRO A 112 11.03 -9.97 -9.93
N THR A 113 12.06 -10.03 -9.09
CA THR A 113 12.13 -10.97 -7.95
C THR A 113 12.28 -10.22 -6.64
N ASN A 114 13.46 -10.18 -6.04
CA ASN A 114 13.72 -9.51 -4.77
C ASN A 114 14.53 -8.24 -4.97
N LEU A 115 14.15 -7.20 -4.25
CA LEU A 115 14.87 -5.94 -4.20
C LEU A 115 15.55 -5.77 -2.83
N THR A 116 16.85 -5.42 -2.86
CA THR A 116 17.54 -4.83 -1.70
C THR A 116 17.91 -3.41 -2.03
N LEU A 117 17.56 -2.49 -1.14
CA LEU A 117 17.67 -1.05 -1.38
C LEU A 117 18.30 -0.36 -0.20
N SER A 118 19.31 0.47 -0.47
CA SER A 118 19.88 1.38 0.51
C SER A 118 20.32 2.67 -0.15
N THR A 119 20.45 3.72 0.66
CA THR A 119 20.85 5.05 0.20
C THR A 119 21.96 5.62 1.07
N SER A 120 22.80 6.44 0.48
CA SER A 120 23.77 7.27 1.20
C SER A 120 24.00 8.57 0.43
N GLY A 121 24.40 9.62 1.12
CA GLY A 121 24.65 10.91 0.49
C GLY A 121 25.58 11.81 1.27
N SER A 122 26.07 12.85 0.62
CA SER A 122 26.83 13.89 1.29
C SER A 122 25.89 14.75 2.12
N GLY A 123 26.12 14.78 3.43
CA GLY A 123 25.49 15.78 4.30
C GLY A 123 24.67 15.23 5.46
N SER A 124 23.80 14.28 5.27
CA SER A 124 23.09 13.61 6.36
C SER A 124 22.21 12.47 5.82
N GLU A 125 21.80 11.57 6.71
CA GLU A 125 20.76 10.55 6.40
C GLU A 125 19.40 11.17 6.04
N GLU A 126 19.21 12.45 6.27
CA GLU A 126 18.00 13.19 5.88
C GLU A 126 18.04 13.71 4.44
N GLY A 127 19.23 13.76 3.82
CA GLY A 127 19.40 14.24 2.45
C GLY A 127 18.80 13.33 1.41
N ILE A 128 18.94 12.03 1.63
CA ILE A 128 18.34 10.96 0.83
C ILE A 128 18.06 9.77 1.74
N TYR A 129 16.87 9.17 1.63
CA TYR A 129 16.53 7.96 2.36
C TYR A 129 15.70 7.02 1.49
N SER A 130 15.67 5.76 1.88
CA SER A 130 14.90 4.74 1.20
C SER A 130 14.08 3.92 2.18
N PHE A 131 13.00 3.36 1.69
CA PHE A 131 12.20 2.38 2.42
C PHE A 131 11.63 1.33 1.46
N GLN A 132 11.36 0.15 2.00
CA GLN A 132 10.67 -0.95 1.32
C GLN A 132 9.43 -1.33 2.13
N SER A 133 9.56 -2.30 3.02
CA SER A 133 8.47 -2.81 3.85
C SER A 133 8.29 -2.04 5.17
N GLN A 134 9.25 -1.18 5.55
CA GLN A 134 9.19 -0.43 6.81
C GLN A 134 9.86 0.94 6.70
N ILE A 135 9.41 1.87 7.54
CA ILE A 135 9.94 3.21 7.69
C ILE A 135 10.00 3.59 9.17
N ALA A 136 11.02 4.34 9.56
CA ALA A 136 11.30 4.66 10.97
C ALA A 136 10.34 5.68 11.59
N SER A 137 9.60 6.46 10.80
CA SER A 137 8.66 7.48 11.30
C SER A 137 7.62 7.82 10.24
N SER A 138 6.41 8.12 10.68
CA SER A 138 5.34 8.64 9.81
C SER A 138 5.69 9.99 9.17
N THR A 139 6.56 10.78 9.79
CA THR A 139 7.04 12.07 9.25
C THR A 139 7.91 11.93 8.00
N LYS A 140 8.44 10.73 7.74
CA LYS A 140 9.23 10.40 6.54
C LYS A 140 8.38 9.83 5.41
N LEU A 141 7.07 9.67 5.59
CA LEU A 141 6.18 9.21 4.54
C LEU A 141 6.01 10.28 3.46
N PRO A 142 6.29 9.97 2.18
CA PRO A 142 6.16 10.95 1.10
C PRO A 142 4.68 11.23 0.79
N GLY A 143 4.35 12.44 0.34
CA GLY A 143 3.03 12.80 -0.13
C GLY A 143 2.70 12.31 -1.55
N GLN A 144 3.65 11.67 -2.22
CA GLN A 144 3.49 11.05 -3.52
C GLN A 144 4.11 9.66 -3.50
N CYS A 145 3.34 8.65 -3.91
CA CYS A 145 3.78 7.25 -3.91
C CYS A 145 2.98 6.45 -4.94
N THR A 146 3.16 5.13 -4.92
CA THR A 146 2.38 4.16 -5.71
C THR A 146 1.08 3.83 -5.00
N ASN A 147 -0.03 3.79 -5.74
CA ASN A 147 -1.30 3.36 -5.19
C ASN A 147 -1.21 1.92 -4.68
N GLY A 148 -1.70 1.70 -3.45
CA GLY A 148 -1.68 0.38 -2.81
C GLY A 148 -0.38 0.01 -2.11
N TYR A 149 0.66 0.88 -2.12
CA TYR A 149 1.92 0.61 -1.42
C TYR A 149 1.70 0.53 0.09
N ILE A 150 2.13 -0.57 0.70
CA ILE A 150 1.97 -0.82 2.14
C ILE A 150 3.33 -0.74 2.84
N VAL A 151 3.39 -0.03 3.96
CA VAL A 151 4.60 0.10 4.76
C VAL A 151 4.28 0.01 6.25
N LYS A 152 5.17 -0.62 7.01
CA LYS A 152 5.15 -0.62 8.46
C LYS A 152 5.85 0.63 8.97
N VAL A 153 5.15 1.44 9.75
CA VAL A 153 5.74 2.59 10.45
C VAL A 153 6.20 2.16 11.83
N ILE A 154 7.49 2.26 12.10
CA ILE A 154 8.11 1.91 13.37
C ILE A 154 8.23 3.19 14.19
N ASN A 155 7.20 3.52 14.97
CA ASN A 155 7.19 4.77 15.76
C ASN A 155 8.13 4.70 16.96
N ASN A 156 8.37 3.50 17.49
CA ASN A 156 9.27 3.28 18.63
C ASN A 156 9.98 1.93 18.48
N SER A 157 11.28 1.95 18.29
CA SER A 157 12.08 0.73 18.13
C SER A 157 12.08 -0.21 19.34
N SER A 158 11.67 0.28 20.51
CA SER A 158 11.61 -0.50 21.76
C SER A 158 10.23 -1.06 22.08
N ILE A 159 9.16 -0.61 21.40
CA ILE A 159 7.77 -0.96 21.72
C ILE A 159 7.04 -1.29 20.42
N ALA A 160 7.03 -2.55 20.03
CA ALA A 160 6.42 -3.03 18.78
C ALA A 160 4.89 -2.83 18.72
N VAL A 161 4.22 -2.61 19.86
CA VAL A 161 2.78 -2.34 19.91
C VAL A 161 2.41 -0.96 19.32
N ASP A 162 3.39 -0.05 19.23
CA ASP A 162 3.21 1.27 18.62
C ASP A 162 3.43 1.26 17.10
N ASP A 163 3.80 0.10 16.54
CA ASP A 163 3.97 -0.08 15.11
C ASP A 163 2.61 -0.16 14.43
N GLN A 164 2.48 0.50 13.30
CA GLN A 164 1.26 0.48 12.50
C GLN A 164 1.57 0.24 11.02
N TYR A 165 0.64 -0.38 10.30
CA TYR A 165 0.73 -0.49 8.85
C TYR A 165 -0.13 0.58 8.21
N VAL A 166 0.43 1.23 7.19
CA VAL A 166 -0.26 2.21 6.37
C VAL A 166 -0.16 1.86 4.90
N LYS A 167 -1.22 2.14 4.16
CA LYS A 167 -1.32 1.95 2.72
C LYS A 167 -1.48 3.31 2.05
N PHE A 168 -0.79 3.53 0.95
CA PHE A 168 -0.93 4.73 0.16
C PHE A 168 -2.11 4.62 -0.80
N GLU A 169 -2.97 5.61 -0.82
CA GLU A 169 -4.06 5.73 -1.79
C GLU A 169 -3.88 7.03 -2.57
N THR A 170 -3.67 6.88 -3.87
CA THR A 170 -3.59 8.03 -4.78
C THR A 170 -4.97 8.63 -4.99
N GLU A 171 -5.05 9.94 -5.25
CA GLU A 171 -6.29 10.66 -5.53
C GLU A 171 -7.11 10.04 -6.68
N ASN A 172 -6.43 9.43 -7.64
CA ASN A 172 -7.06 8.76 -8.78
C ASN A 172 -7.30 7.25 -8.57
N GLY A 173 -6.93 6.70 -7.41
CA GLY A 173 -7.08 5.29 -7.08
C GLY A 173 -6.17 4.32 -7.86
N THR A 174 -5.26 4.82 -8.70
CA THR A 174 -4.36 4.01 -9.55
C THR A 174 -3.00 4.66 -9.77
N GLY A 175 -1.99 3.84 -10.10
CA GLY A 175 -0.68 4.30 -10.56
C GLY A 175 0.13 5.07 -9.50
N PHE A 176 0.87 6.07 -9.98
CA PHE A 176 1.70 6.95 -9.16
C PHE A 176 1.08 8.33 -9.05
N GLY A 177 1.22 8.99 -7.91
CA GLY A 177 0.75 10.35 -7.78
C GLY A 177 0.64 10.85 -6.35
N GLN A 178 -0.03 11.98 -6.21
CA GLN A 178 -0.41 12.54 -4.91
C GLN A 178 -1.48 11.66 -4.26
N GLY A 179 -1.49 11.63 -2.95
CA GLY A 179 -2.44 10.82 -2.20
C GLY A 179 -2.25 10.94 -0.70
N VAL A 180 -2.83 10.00 0.00
CA VAL A 180 -2.81 9.93 1.45
C VAL A 180 -2.42 8.54 1.95
N TRP A 181 -1.79 8.51 3.12
CA TRP A 181 -1.52 7.27 3.84
C TRP A 181 -2.67 6.98 4.78
N ILE A 182 -3.29 5.81 4.63
CA ILE A 182 -4.38 5.35 5.49
C ILE A 182 -3.96 4.10 6.24
N GLU A 183 -4.47 3.93 7.46
CA GLU A 183 -4.20 2.74 8.25
C GLU A 183 -4.74 1.49 7.55
N THR A 184 -3.99 0.40 7.64
CA THR A 184 -4.32 -0.87 7.00
C THR A 184 -3.78 -2.06 7.79
N VAL A 185 -4.11 -3.28 7.33
CA VAL A 185 -3.55 -4.52 7.88
C VAL A 185 -2.16 -4.79 7.33
N GLY A 186 -1.37 -5.54 8.10
CA GLY A 186 -0.04 -5.98 7.66
C GLY A 186 -0.09 -6.87 6.41
N PRO A 187 1.07 -7.11 5.77
CA PRO A 187 1.17 -7.96 4.59
C PRO A 187 0.86 -9.43 4.93
N GLU A 188 0.44 -10.18 3.91
CA GLU A 188 0.12 -11.62 3.99
C GLU A 188 -0.97 -12.01 4.99
N LEU A 189 -1.77 -11.05 5.43
CA LEU A 189 -2.92 -11.32 6.29
C LEU A 189 -4.21 -11.44 5.47
N GLU A 190 -5.08 -12.35 5.88
CA GLU A 190 -6.45 -12.39 5.40
C GLU A 190 -7.18 -11.16 5.98
N PHE A 191 -7.80 -10.36 5.13
CA PHE A 191 -8.36 -9.07 5.55
C PHE A 191 -9.81 -8.84 5.08
N LYS A 192 -10.36 -9.78 4.32
CA LYS A 192 -11.74 -9.73 3.84
C LYS A 192 -12.55 -10.90 4.35
N LEU A 193 -13.73 -10.63 4.88
CA LEU A 193 -14.70 -11.65 5.20
C LEU A 193 -15.26 -12.28 3.92
N ASP A 194 -15.49 -13.60 3.94
CA ASP A 194 -16.19 -14.29 2.85
C ASP A 194 -17.70 -13.99 2.95
N PRO A 195 -18.27 -13.17 2.04
CA PRO A 195 -19.65 -12.74 2.11
C PRO A 195 -20.63 -13.92 1.98
N TYR A 196 -20.21 -15.05 1.41
CA TYR A 196 -21.04 -16.24 1.29
C TYR A 196 -21.12 -17.06 2.59
N THR A 197 -20.31 -16.75 3.58
CA THR A 197 -20.37 -17.36 4.92
C THR A 197 -21.02 -16.44 5.96
N MET A 198 -21.31 -15.20 5.59
CA MET A 198 -22.00 -14.22 6.44
C MET A 198 -23.52 -14.31 6.25
N PRO A 199 -24.33 -13.71 7.16
CA PRO A 199 -25.76 -13.62 6.97
C PRO A 199 -26.15 -13.10 5.58
N GLN A 200 -27.19 -13.66 5.01
CA GLN A 200 -27.67 -13.33 3.68
C GLN A 200 -28.97 -12.49 3.76
N GLN A 201 -29.32 -11.81 2.69
CA GLN A 201 -30.59 -11.10 2.58
C GLN A 201 -31.47 -11.72 1.46
N LEU A 202 -32.76 -11.71 1.69
CA LEU A 202 -33.74 -12.07 0.65
C LEU A 202 -34.06 -10.86 -0.21
N VAL A 203 -33.77 -10.97 -1.50
CA VAL A 203 -34.02 -9.92 -2.49
C VAL A 203 -35.14 -10.39 -3.43
N ARG A 204 -36.27 -9.66 -3.45
CA ARG A 204 -37.38 -9.94 -4.38
C ARG A 204 -36.98 -9.60 -5.81
N GLN A 205 -37.11 -10.55 -6.69
CA GLN A 205 -36.85 -10.38 -8.12
C GLN A 205 -38.13 -9.88 -8.85
N ALA A 206 -37.96 -9.32 -10.05
CA ALA A 206 -39.06 -8.79 -10.85
C ALA A 206 -40.14 -9.85 -11.20
N ASN A 207 -39.76 -11.12 -11.27
CA ASN A 207 -40.65 -12.25 -11.51
C ASN A 207 -41.36 -12.73 -10.23
N GLY A 208 -41.23 -12.06 -9.11
CA GLY A 208 -41.84 -12.40 -7.84
C GLY A 208 -41.10 -13.47 -7.03
N VAL A 209 -40.04 -14.06 -7.55
CA VAL A 209 -39.20 -15.03 -6.83
C VAL A 209 -38.21 -14.28 -5.92
N PHE A 210 -37.88 -14.88 -4.78
CA PHE A 210 -36.84 -14.36 -3.90
C PHE A 210 -35.50 -15.02 -4.22
N ARG A 211 -34.44 -14.19 -4.30
CA ARG A 211 -33.06 -14.61 -4.36
C ARG A 211 -32.39 -14.31 -3.03
N MET A 212 -31.54 -15.18 -2.58
CA MET A 212 -30.72 -14.99 -1.39
C MET A 212 -29.35 -14.47 -1.83
N ASP A 213 -29.04 -13.26 -1.42
CA ASP A 213 -27.78 -12.58 -1.75
C ASP A 213 -26.96 -12.31 -0.49
N PRO A 214 -25.63 -12.31 -0.58
CA PRO A 214 -24.78 -11.80 0.48
C PRO A 214 -25.15 -10.35 0.83
N VAL A 215 -25.12 -10.03 2.12
CA VAL A 215 -25.25 -8.63 2.55
C VAL A 215 -23.94 -7.94 2.26
N ASP A 216 -23.98 -6.83 1.54
CA ASP A 216 -22.82 -5.95 1.44
C ASP A 216 -22.71 -5.10 2.71
N TRP A 217 -21.74 -5.44 3.53
CA TRP A 217 -21.49 -4.73 4.79
C TRP A 217 -20.56 -3.52 4.62
N THR A 218 -19.93 -3.37 3.46
CA THR A 218 -18.99 -2.27 3.22
C THR A 218 -19.71 -0.93 3.10
N ASP A 219 -20.82 -0.88 2.41
CA ASP A 219 -21.64 0.34 2.24
C ASP A 219 -22.38 0.78 3.52
N ARG A 220 -22.42 -0.08 4.54
CA ARG A 220 -23.20 0.19 5.77
C ARG A 220 -22.33 0.53 6.98
N LEU A 221 -21.01 0.40 6.87
CA LEU A 221 -20.06 0.77 7.91
C LEU A 221 -19.49 2.18 7.70
N VAL A 222 -19.69 2.75 6.52
CA VAL A 222 -19.45 4.16 6.26
C VAL A 222 -20.76 4.88 6.57
N GLY A 223 -20.92 5.27 7.82
CA GLY A 223 -22.08 6.03 8.26
C GLY A 223 -22.17 7.37 7.52
N ASP A 224 -23.40 7.76 7.17
CA ASP A 224 -23.76 9.10 6.75
C ASP A 224 -23.39 10.15 7.81
#